data_c0643fb10ce08c9da831e24c42069a7c
#
_entry.id   c0643fb10ce08c9da831e24c42069a7c
#
_cell.length_a   1.000
_cell.length_b   1.000
_cell.length_c   1.000
_cell.angle_alpha   90.00
_cell.angle_beta   90.00
_cell.angle_gamma   90.00
#
_symmetry.space_group_name_H-M   'P 1'
#
loop_
_entity.id
_entity.type
_entity.pdbx_description
1 polymer ?
#
loop_
_entity_poly.entity_id
_entity_poly.type
_entity_poly.pdbx_seq_one_letter_code
_entity_poly.pdbx_strand_id
1 'polypeptide(L)'
;MEGIKYNLIGISGHKNSGKDLVANMIQYLTSSYYPKMEFLQYLKENKQSVTDSSFCIKRFADKLKDIVCILLGCTREQLEDRDFKEKELPEEWWCWKVYLDTKYYYHDYELAPFTGELDVYKQLHESPENFFGHELVKLTPRLLLQLLGTDCGRNIIHPNIWCNVTFADYKPRHFRTVKYNGIFSHQEMILPNWIIPDVRFPNEVKAIKKRGGIVIRVNRSGFEDNDIHPSEVALDNYQYFDYIINNDSDIPALLEKVKEFLYDGQDIKSNSK
;
A
#
# COMPACT_ATOMS: atom_id res chain seq x y z
N MET A 1 -22.08 3.09 -21.25
CA MET A 1 -20.69 3.37 -20.78
C MET A 1 -19.84 2.25 -21.34
N GLU A 2 -19.04 2.53 -22.36
CA GLU A 2 -18.05 1.57 -22.87
C GLU A 2 -17.09 1.25 -21.74
N GLY A 3 -16.85 -0.03 -21.54
CA GLY A 3 -16.35 -0.55 -20.29
C GLY A 3 -14.89 -0.17 -19.99
N ILE A 4 -14.63 0.17 -18.76
CA ILE A 4 -13.27 0.29 -18.22
C ILE A 4 -12.57 -1.05 -18.44
N LYS A 5 -11.42 -1.00 -19.11
CA LYS A 5 -10.69 -2.18 -19.58
C LYS A 5 -10.05 -3.01 -18.45
N TYR A 6 -9.80 -2.41 -17.29
CA TYR A 6 -9.01 -3.02 -16.23
C TYR A 6 -9.81 -3.19 -14.94
N ASN A 7 -9.81 -4.40 -14.39
CA ASN A 7 -10.48 -4.69 -13.12
C ASN A 7 -9.56 -4.45 -11.90
N LEU A 8 -8.26 -4.28 -12.12
CA LEU A 8 -7.28 -4.12 -11.05
C LEU A 8 -6.32 -2.99 -11.40
N ILE A 9 -6.34 -1.93 -10.60
CA ILE A 9 -5.53 -0.73 -10.79
C ILE A 9 -4.67 -0.52 -9.54
N GLY A 10 -3.36 -0.62 -9.68
CA GLY A 10 -2.39 -0.22 -8.67
C GLY A 10 -1.99 1.24 -8.84
N ILE A 11 -1.82 1.97 -7.75
CA ILE A 11 -1.35 3.35 -7.78
C ILE A 11 -0.11 3.47 -6.89
N SER A 12 0.98 3.93 -7.48
CA SER A 12 2.24 4.24 -6.82
C SER A 12 2.49 5.74 -6.78
N GLY A 13 3.28 6.21 -5.85
CA GLY A 13 3.69 7.60 -5.70
C GLY A 13 4.24 7.87 -4.31
N HIS A 14 5.06 8.91 -4.18
CA HIS A 14 5.58 9.36 -2.89
C HIS A 14 4.48 9.81 -1.94
N LYS A 15 4.82 9.96 -0.68
CA LYS A 15 3.95 10.59 0.32
C LYS A 15 3.47 11.95 -0.19
N ASN A 16 2.19 12.26 0.01
CA ASN A 16 1.55 13.51 -0.45
C ASN A 16 1.50 13.73 -1.99
N SER A 17 1.83 12.74 -2.80
CA SER A 17 1.71 12.85 -4.27
C SER A 17 0.26 12.95 -4.76
N GLY A 18 -0.73 12.56 -3.94
CA GLY A 18 -2.14 12.56 -4.31
C GLY A 18 -2.69 11.21 -4.75
N LYS A 19 -1.97 10.10 -4.53
CA LYS A 19 -2.40 8.75 -4.92
C LYS A 19 -3.76 8.32 -4.34
N ASP A 20 -4.04 8.67 -3.08
CA ASP A 20 -5.36 8.40 -2.48
C ASP A 20 -6.45 9.28 -3.10
N LEU A 21 -6.13 10.51 -3.48
CA LEU A 21 -7.05 11.40 -4.18
C LEU A 21 -7.40 10.84 -5.57
N VAL A 22 -6.39 10.36 -6.31
CA VAL A 22 -6.59 9.68 -7.61
C VAL A 22 -7.46 8.43 -7.44
N ALA A 23 -7.25 7.63 -6.39
CA ALA A 23 -8.11 6.48 -6.11
C ALA A 23 -9.57 6.87 -5.88
N ASN A 24 -9.81 7.93 -5.11
CA ASN A 24 -11.15 8.48 -4.89
C ASN A 24 -11.76 9.07 -6.18
N MET A 25 -10.96 9.68 -7.05
CA MET A 25 -11.41 10.17 -8.36
C MET A 25 -11.87 9.02 -9.26
N ILE A 26 -11.14 7.91 -9.28
CA ILE A 26 -11.55 6.70 -10.03
C ILE A 26 -12.87 6.17 -9.47
N GLN A 27 -13.04 6.10 -8.15
CA GLN A 27 -14.32 5.69 -7.56
C GLN A 27 -15.46 6.64 -7.93
N TYR A 28 -15.23 7.95 -7.86
CA TYR A 28 -16.24 8.94 -8.25
C TYR A 28 -16.64 8.80 -9.71
N LEU A 29 -15.69 8.77 -10.63
CA LEU A 29 -15.95 8.65 -12.08
C LEU A 29 -16.68 7.37 -12.46
N THR A 30 -16.56 6.33 -11.64
CA THR A 30 -17.19 5.01 -11.84
C THR A 30 -18.44 4.80 -11.00
N SER A 31 -18.89 5.81 -10.27
CA SER A 31 -20.10 5.80 -9.45
C SER A 31 -21.31 6.32 -10.21
N SER A 32 -22.53 6.07 -9.70
CA SER A 32 -23.76 6.65 -10.22
C SER A 32 -23.89 8.16 -9.91
N TYR A 33 -23.04 8.69 -9.04
CA TYR A 33 -22.99 10.12 -8.71
C TYR A 33 -22.38 10.96 -9.82
N TYR A 34 -21.47 10.38 -10.63
CA TYR A 34 -20.89 11.10 -11.77
C TYR A 34 -21.85 11.08 -12.99
N PRO A 35 -22.04 12.19 -13.70
CA PRO A 35 -21.60 13.59 -13.43
C PRO A 35 -22.60 14.44 -12.61
N LYS A 36 -23.54 13.83 -11.90
CA LYS A 36 -24.67 14.49 -11.23
C LYS A 36 -24.28 15.29 -9.99
N MET A 37 -23.12 15.00 -9.40
CA MET A 37 -22.60 15.60 -8.19
C MET A 37 -21.17 16.06 -8.44
N GLU A 38 -20.76 17.18 -7.86
CA GLU A 38 -19.39 17.67 -7.92
C GLU A 38 -18.45 16.77 -7.08
N PHE A 39 -17.21 16.56 -7.55
CA PHE A 39 -16.26 15.65 -6.91
C PHE A 39 -15.97 16.03 -5.44
N LEU A 40 -15.82 17.31 -5.12
CA LEU A 40 -15.57 17.74 -3.74
C LEU A 40 -16.76 17.48 -2.81
N GLN A 41 -17.99 17.57 -3.34
CA GLN A 41 -19.19 17.20 -2.62
C GLN A 41 -19.23 15.68 -2.40
N TYR A 42 -18.95 14.90 -3.43
CA TYR A 42 -18.82 13.44 -3.33
C TYR A 42 -17.86 13.01 -2.24
N LEU A 43 -16.67 13.63 -2.13
CA LEU A 43 -15.71 13.33 -1.08
C LEU A 43 -16.22 13.61 0.33
N LYS A 44 -17.04 14.65 0.50
CA LYS A 44 -17.62 15.00 1.81
C LYS A 44 -18.71 14.02 2.23
N GLU A 45 -19.55 13.61 1.30
CA GLU A 45 -20.72 12.77 1.58
C GLU A 45 -20.34 11.28 1.70
N ASN A 46 -19.33 10.81 0.98
CA ASN A 46 -18.96 9.39 0.94
C ASN A 46 -17.85 8.97 1.91
N LYS A 47 -17.51 9.80 2.91
CA LYS A 47 -16.55 9.39 3.95
C LYS A 47 -17.01 8.18 4.80
N GLN A 48 -18.30 7.85 4.79
CA GLN A 48 -18.88 6.82 5.68
C GLN A 48 -19.62 5.68 4.96
N SER A 49 -19.97 5.81 3.69
CA SER A 49 -20.64 4.72 2.97
C SER A 49 -19.95 4.47 1.66
N VAL A 50 -19.24 3.40 1.60
CA VAL A 50 -18.78 2.78 0.37
C VAL A 50 -20.02 2.42 -0.41
N THR A 51 -20.15 2.83 -1.73
CA THR A 51 -20.51 1.72 -2.54
C THR A 51 -21.44 1.84 -3.68
N ASP A 52 -21.55 2.97 -4.24
CA ASP A 52 -22.15 3.00 -5.55
C ASP A 52 -21.11 3.04 -6.69
N SER A 53 -19.83 2.92 -6.33
CA SER A 53 -18.74 2.75 -7.30
C SER A 53 -18.59 1.29 -7.69
N SER A 54 -18.28 1.05 -8.96
CA SER A 54 -17.89 -0.28 -9.42
C SER A 54 -16.55 -0.74 -8.84
N PHE A 55 -15.71 0.17 -8.33
CA PHE A 55 -14.40 -0.12 -7.77
C PHE A 55 -14.35 -0.06 -6.25
N CYS A 56 -13.71 -1.07 -5.62
CA CYS A 56 -13.38 -1.07 -4.19
C CYS A 56 -11.92 -0.69 -3.98
N ILE A 57 -11.64 0.21 -3.05
CA ILE A 57 -10.26 0.47 -2.60
C ILE A 57 -9.83 -0.65 -1.66
N LYS A 58 -8.66 -1.22 -1.92
CA LYS A 58 -7.96 -2.20 -1.08
C LYS A 58 -6.51 -1.76 -0.92
N ARG A 59 -5.92 -2.02 0.23
CA ARG A 59 -4.52 -1.66 0.50
C ARG A 59 -3.72 -2.88 0.95
N PHE A 60 -2.47 -2.98 0.51
CA PHE A 60 -1.55 -3.98 1.02
C PHE A 60 -1.32 -3.85 2.53
N ALA A 61 -1.36 -2.62 3.02
CA ALA A 61 -1.19 -2.33 4.44
C ALA A 61 -2.46 -2.57 5.30
N ASP A 62 -3.64 -2.87 4.73
CA ASP A 62 -4.87 -2.99 5.53
C ASP A 62 -4.75 -4.07 6.60
N LYS A 63 -4.33 -5.28 6.24
CA LYS A 63 -4.18 -6.39 7.20
C LYS A 63 -3.08 -6.14 8.23
N LEU A 64 -1.98 -5.50 7.82
CA LEU A 64 -0.94 -5.09 8.75
C LEU A 64 -1.50 -4.10 9.80
N LYS A 65 -2.26 -3.11 9.37
CA LYS A 65 -2.88 -2.15 10.29
C LYS A 65 -3.91 -2.80 11.20
N ASP A 66 -4.69 -3.77 10.71
CA ASP A 66 -5.62 -4.54 11.55
C ASP A 66 -4.87 -5.29 12.66
N ILE A 67 -3.72 -5.91 12.34
CA ILE A 67 -2.87 -6.60 13.32
C ILE A 67 -2.35 -5.60 14.36
N VAL A 68 -1.83 -4.44 13.93
CA VAL A 68 -1.33 -3.42 14.86
C VAL A 68 -2.44 -2.87 15.74
N CYS A 69 -3.64 -2.66 15.22
CA CYS A 69 -4.80 -2.27 16.03
C CYS A 69 -5.12 -3.30 17.13
N ILE A 70 -5.04 -4.59 16.81
CA ILE A 70 -5.23 -5.67 17.79
C ILE A 70 -4.13 -5.62 18.86
N LEU A 71 -2.88 -5.48 18.46
CA LEU A 71 -1.73 -5.44 19.38
C LEU A 71 -1.78 -4.24 20.34
N LEU A 72 -2.19 -3.07 19.84
CA LEU A 72 -2.23 -1.83 20.61
C LEU A 72 -3.59 -1.59 21.31
N GLY A 73 -4.61 -2.40 21.03
CA GLY A 73 -5.98 -2.16 21.54
C GLY A 73 -6.59 -0.86 21.03
N CYS A 74 -6.20 -0.37 19.83
CA CYS A 74 -6.68 0.88 19.26
C CYS A 74 -7.61 0.66 18.07
N THR A 75 -8.39 1.69 17.70
CA THR A 75 -9.23 1.65 16.50
C THR A 75 -8.44 1.99 15.23
N ARG A 76 -9.01 1.67 14.06
CA ARG A 76 -8.44 2.04 12.76
C ARG A 76 -8.36 3.55 12.60
N GLU A 77 -9.36 4.29 13.07
CA GLU A 77 -9.39 5.76 13.01
C GLU A 77 -8.25 6.35 13.84
N GLN A 78 -8.01 5.84 15.05
CA GLN A 78 -6.86 6.25 15.87
C GLN A 78 -5.54 5.93 15.16
N LEU A 79 -5.39 4.72 14.59
CA LEU A 79 -4.17 4.35 13.87
C LEU A 79 -3.98 5.13 12.55
N GLU A 80 -5.02 5.74 11.97
CA GLU A 80 -4.87 6.64 10.80
C GLU A 80 -4.50 8.06 11.21
N ASP A 81 -4.74 8.47 12.45
CA ASP A 81 -4.34 9.76 12.97
C ASP A 81 -2.81 9.91 12.98
N ARG A 82 -2.32 11.08 12.55
CA ARG A 82 -0.89 11.31 12.41
C ARG A 82 -0.19 11.45 13.76
N ASP A 83 -0.80 12.20 14.67
CA ASP A 83 -0.22 12.48 15.97
C ASP A 83 -0.20 11.21 16.83
N PHE A 84 -1.25 10.39 16.73
CA PHE A 84 -1.27 9.07 17.36
C PHE A 84 -0.16 8.17 16.85
N LYS A 85 0.12 8.16 15.54
CA LYS A 85 1.20 7.34 14.97
C LYS A 85 2.60 7.69 15.49
N GLU A 86 2.83 8.96 15.78
CA GLU A 86 4.14 9.45 16.26
C GLU A 86 4.25 9.45 17.79
N LYS A 87 3.17 9.14 18.50
CA LYS A 87 3.19 9.13 19.96
C LYS A 87 3.97 7.93 20.48
N GLU A 88 4.87 8.15 21.42
CA GLU A 88 5.59 7.09 22.12
C GLU A 88 4.59 6.16 22.84
N LEU A 89 4.76 4.88 22.67
CA LEU A 89 4.02 3.85 23.39
C LEU A 89 4.52 3.78 24.85
N PRO A 90 3.73 3.20 25.78
CA PRO A 90 4.18 2.97 27.15
C PRO A 90 5.49 2.20 27.24
N GLU A 91 6.19 2.34 28.38
CA GLU A 91 7.54 1.80 28.59
C GLU A 91 7.64 0.30 28.36
N GLU A 92 6.57 -0.45 28.58
CA GLU A 92 6.49 -1.89 28.33
C GLU A 92 6.68 -2.27 26.85
N TRP A 93 6.55 -1.32 25.95
CA TRP A 93 6.79 -1.47 24.52
C TRP A 93 8.20 -1.05 24.09
N TRP A 94 8.99 -0.46 24.98
CA TRP A 94 10.32 -0.02 24.63
C TRP A 94 11.26 -1.20 24.49
N CYS A 95 12.30 -1.05 23.68
CA CYS A 95 13.30 -2.08 23.48
C CYS A 95 14.68 -1.47 23.27
N TRP A 96 15.68 -2.26 23.55
CA TRP A 96 17.04 -1.96 23.15
C TRP A 96 17.25 -2.42 21.71
N LYS A 97 17.78 -1.53 20.87
CA LYS A 97 18.32 -1.88 19.57
C LYS A 97 19.81 -2.10 19.75
N VAL A 98 20.23 -3.29 19.47
CA VAL A 98 21.59 -3.75 19.68
C VAL A 98 22.22 -3.99 18.32
N TYR A 99 23.30 -3.29 18.04
CA TYR A 99 24.02 -3.40 16.78
C TYR A 99 24.99 -4.60 16.82
N LEU A 100 24.91 -5.43 15.80
CA LEU A 100 25.64 -6.70 15.69
C LEU A 100 26.68 -6.62 14.57
N ASP A 101 27.76 -7.40 14.68
CA ASP A 101 28.69 -7.59 13.57
C ASP A 101 28.06 -8.49 12.50
N THR A 102 27.74 -7.94 11.33
CA THR A 102 27.17 -8.66 10.19
C THR A 102 28.07 -9.80 9.66
N LYS A 103 29.33 -9.85 10.08
CA LYS A 103 30.23 -10.96 9.79
C LYS A 103 29.79 -12.28 10.46
N TYR A 104 29.10 -12.16 11.60
CA TYR A 104 28.68 -13.31 12.41
C TYR A 104 27.16 -13.47 12.47
N TYR A 105 26.39 -12.44 12.13
CA TYR A 105 24.94 -12.40 12.25
C TYR A 105 24.29 -12.10 10.90
N TYR A 106 23.09 -12.62 10.69
CA TYR A 106 22.30 -12.38 9.45
C TYR A 106 21.67 -10.98 9.40
N HIS A 107 21.59 -10.28 10.54
CA HIS A 107 21.03 -8.94 10.68
C HIS A 107 22.05 -8.01 11.29
N ASP A 108 21.98 -6.72 10.94
CA ASP A 108 22.83 -5.67 11.46
C ASP A 108 22.44 -5.20 12.87
N TYR A 109 21.28 -5.58 13.33
CA TYR A 109 20.81 -5.34 14.70
C TYR A 109 19.79 -6.38 15.17
N GLU A 110 19.62 -6.45 16.49
CA GLU A 110 18.53 -7.16 17.16
C GLU A 110 17.76 -6.21 18.10
N LEU A 111 16.49 -6.55 18.36
CA LEU A 111 15.67 -5.86 19.35
C LEU A 111 15.57 -6.73 20.61
N ALA A 112 15.99 -6.18 21.76
CA ALA A 112 15.87 -6.82 23.05
C ALA A 112 14.84 -6.09 23.92
N PRO A 113 14.04 -6.82 24.74
CA PRO A 113 13.09 -6.19 25.65
C PRO A 113 13.77 -5.17 26.57
N PHE A 114 13.11 -4.04 26.83
CA PHE A 114 13.55 -3.09 27.82
C PHE A 114 13.23 -3.62 29.22
N THR A 115 14.22 -4.19 29.88
CA THR A 115 14.09 -4.75 31.25
C THR A 115 14.69 -3.83 32.30
N GLY A 116 15.14 -2.65 31.92
CA GLY A 116 15.90 -1.73 32.80
C GLY A 116 17.37 -2.11 32.98
N GLU A 117 17.74 -3.33 32.66
CA GLU A 117 19.10 -3.84 32.85
C GLU A 117 19.68 -4.39 31.53
N LEU A 118 20.50 -3.59 30.85
CA LEU A 118 21.19 -4.02 29.63
C LEU A 118 22.14 -5.21 29.89
N ASP A 119 22.60 -5.38 31.12
CA ASP A 119 23.55 -6.43 31.52
C ASP A 119 22.94 -7.85 31.36
N VAL A 120 21.61 -7.98 31.47
CA VAL A 120 20.93 -9.28 31.21
C VAL A 120 21.07 -9.69 29.74
N TYR A 121 20.96 -8.74 28.80
CA TYR A 121 21.17 -9.03 27.40
C TYR A 121 22.62 -9.39 27.07
N LYS A 122 23.58 -8.73 27.69
CA LYS A 122 25.02 -9.04 27.55
C LYS A 122 25.37 -10.44 28.05
N GLN A 123 24.66 -10.93 29.08
CA GLN A 123 24.87 -12.27 29.62
C GLN A 123 24.28 -13.38 28.70
N LEU A 124 23.24 -13.06 27.92
CA LEU A 124 22.63 -14.01 26.98
C LEU A 124 23.46 -14.21 25.71
N HIS A 125 24.26 -13.22 25.33
CA HIS A 125 25.19 -13.27 24.19
C HIS A 125 26.62 -13.34 24.71
N GLU A 126 27.16 -14.53 24.79
CA GLU A 126 28.46 -14.89 25.42
C GLU A 126 29.71 -14.20 24.84
N SER A 127 29.59 -13.27 23.89
CA SER A 127 30.73 -12.62 23.23
C SER A 127 30.54 -11.10 23.14
N PRO A 128 31.00 -10.34 24.15
CA PRO A 128 30.93 -8.87 24.14
C PRO A 128 31.66 -8.19 22.97
N GLU A 129 32.65 -8.86 22.39
CA GLU A 129 33.42 -8.38 21.24
C GLU A 129 32.61 -8.23 19.94
N ASN A 130 31.44 -8.83 19.85
CA ASN A 130 30.57 -8.75 18.67
C ASN A 130 29.53 -7.60 18.77
N PHE A 131 29.69 -6.75 19.76
CA PHE A 131 28.75 -5.73 20.14
C PHE A 131 29.26 -4.35 19.72
N PHE A 132 28.64 -3.70 18.73
CA PHE A 132 29.05 -2.38 18.26
C PHE A 132 28.39 -1.21 18.98
N GLY A 133 27.40 -1.46 19.80
CA GLY A 133 26.68 -0.45 20.54
C GLY A 133 25.20 -0.78 20.71
N HIS A 134 24.51 0.09 21.40
CA HIS A 134 23.08 -0.03 21.63
C HIS A 134 22.43 1.33 21.77
N GLU A 135 21.13 1.39 21.45
CA GLU A 135 20.30 2.56 21.69
C GLU A 135 18.93 2.17 22.24
N LEU A 136 18.37 3.01 23.10
CA LEU A 136 17.00 2.83 23.56
C LEU A 136 16.02 3.26 22.47
N VAL A 137 15.19 2.33 22.03
CA VAL A 137 14.14 2.59 21.06
C VAL A 137 12.82 2.69 21.79
N LYS A 138 12.24 3.87 21.78
CA LYS A 138 10.90 4.13 22.24
C LYS A 138 9.94 3.87 21.09
N LEU A 139 9.26 2.70 21.12
CA LEU A 139 8.37 2.33 20.04
C LEU A 139 7.21 3.33 19.90
N THR A 140 6.89 3.62 18.65
CA THR A 140 5.66 4.33 18.26
C THR A 140 4.81 3.42 17.39
N PRO A 141 3.50 3.67 17.24
CA PRO A 141 2.66 2.91 16.30
C PRO A 141 3.21 2.92 14.86
N ARG A 142 3.87 4.02 14.44
CA ARG A 142 4.55 4.09 13.13
C ARG A 142 5.71 3.11 13.05
N LEU A 143 6.59 3.12 14.03
CA LEU A 143 7.75 2.23 14.05
C LEU A 143 7.30 0.76 14.13
N LEU A 144 6.27 0.45 14.92
CA LEU A 144 5.69 -0.89 14.99
C LEU A 144 5.15 -1.35 13.63
N LEU A 145 4.47 -0.46 12.87
CA LEU A 145 4.04 -0.75 11.50
C LEU A 145 5.23 -1.03 10.56
N GLN A 146 6.33 -0.32 10.69
CA GLN A 146 7.53 -0.52 9.88
C GLN A 146 8.19 -1.87 10.20
N LEU A 147 8.42 -2.14 11.48
CA LEU A 147 9.03 -3.39 11.96
C LEU A 147 8.20 -4.62 11.56
N LEU A 148 6.90 -4.61 11.84
CA LEU A 148 6.01 -5.72 11.46
C LEU A 148 5.83 -5.81 9.94
N GLY A 149 5.74 -4.68 9.26
CA GLY A 149 5.47 -4.64 7.83
C GLY A 149 6.65 -5.05 6.98
N THR A 150 7.83 -4.60 7.32
CA THR A 150 9.06 -4.81 6.53
C THR A 150 9.98 -5.81 7.20
N ASP A 151 10.49 -5.49 8.37
CA ASP A 151 11.57 -6.29 8.96
C ASP A 151 11.10 -7.69 9.33
N CYS A 152 10.02 -7.81 10.05
CA CYS A 152 9.45 -9.11 10.38
C CYS A 152 8.69 -9.70 9.19
N GLY A 153 7.70 -8.98 8.66
CA GLY A 153 6.78 -9.53 7.68
C GLY A 153 7.46 -9.90 6.36
N ARG A 154 8.17 -8.96 5.74
CA ARG A 154 8.77 -9.18 4.42
C ARG A 154 10.13 -9.87 4.49
N ASN A 155 10.98 -9.49 5.44
CA ASN A 155 12.35 -9.95 5.47
C ASN A 155 12.49 -11.31 6.17
N ILE A 156 11.71 -11.57 7.23
CA ILE A 156 11.81 -12.81 8.00
C ILE A 156 10.75 -13.83 7.56
N ILE A 157 9.46 -13.42 7.50
CA ILE A 157 8.38 -14.41 7.23
C ILE A 157 8.30 -14.73 5.74
N HIS A 158 7.99 -13.71 4.88
CA HIS A 158 7.89 -13.94 3.44
C HIS A 158 7.84 -12.63 2.64
N PRO A 159 8.67 -12.44 1.58
CA PRO A 159 8.71 -11.18 0.81
C PRO A 159 7.34 -10.76 0.23
N ASN A 160 6.47 -11.71 -0.10
CA ASN A 160 5.15 -11.46 -0.66
C ASN A 160 4.01 -11.58 0.36
N ILE A 161 4.29 -11.52 1.68
CA ILE A 161 3.26 -11.75 2.69
C ILE A 161 2.04 -10.86 2.48
N TRP A 162 2.23 -9.56 2.30
CA TRP A 162 1.14 -8.60 2.14
C TRP A 162 0.42 -8.74 0.81
N CYS A 163 1.14 -9.08 -0.27
CA CYS A 163 0.53 -9.44 -1.54
C CYS A 163 -0.36 -10.68 -1.41
N ASN A 164 0.16 -11.73 -0.78
CA ASN A 164 -0.56 -13.00 -0.62
C ASN A 164 -1.84 -12.81 0.19
N VAL A 165 -1.76 -12.08 1.30
CA VAL A 165 -2.91 -11.84 2.18
C VAL A 165 -3.96 -10.96 1.47
N THR A 166 -3.55 -9.89 0.80
CA THR A 166 -4.47 -9.00 0.09
C THR A 166 -5.17 -9.74 -1.06
N PHE A 167 -4.41 -10.44 -1.89
CA PHE A 167 -4.98 -11.14 -3.03
C PHE A 167 -5.67 -12.48 -2.70
N ALA A 168 -5.61 -12.94 -1.45
CA ALA A 168 -6.43 -14.08 -1.02
C ALA A 168 -7.94 -13.84 -1.24
N ASP A 169 -8.36 -12.58 -1.14
CA ASP A 169 -9.76 -12.15 -1.32
C ASP A 169 -10.08 -11.75 -2.79
N TYR A 170 -9.08 -11.69 -3.68
CA TYR A 170 -9.28 -11.36 -5.09
C TYR A 170 -9.74 -12.60 -5.88
N LYS A 171 -10.99 -12.97 -5.69
CA LYS A 171 -11.61 -14.17 -6.29
C LYS A 171 -12.80 -13.80 -7.16
N PRO A 172 -13.13 -14.62 -8.17
CA PRO A 172 -14.34 -14.42 -8.96
C PRO A 172 -15.58 -14.31 -8.06
N ARG A 173 -16.39 -13.28 -8.29
CA ARG A 173 -17.65 -13.08 -7.55
C ARG A 173 -18.79 -13.89 -8.13
N HIS A 174 -18.81 -14.02 -9.45
CA HIS A 174 -19.80 -14.79 -10.21
C HIS A 174 -19.26 -15.11 -11.59
N PHE A 175 -19.99 -15.96 -12.30
CA PHE A 175 -19.71 -16.32 -13.68
C PHE A 175 -20.81 -15.74 -14.57
N ARG A 176 -20.42 -15.16 -15.70
CA ARG A 176 -21.33 -14.71 -16.74
C ARG A 176 -21.28 -15.68 -17.92
N THR A 177 -22.42 -16.13 -18.35
CA THR A 177 -22.54 -16.93 -19.60
C THR A 177 -22.47 -15.98 -20.79
N VAL A 178 -21.42 -16.09 -21.59
CA VAL A 178 -21.28 -15.35 -22.85
C VAL A 178 -21.68 -16.30 -24.00
N LYS A 179 -22.65 -15.89 -24.83
CA LYS A 179 -23.05 -16.64 -25.99
C LYS A 179 -22.40 -16.08 -27.24
N TYR A 180 -21.74 -16.94 -28.01
CA TYR A 180 -21.21 -16.62 -29.33
C TYR A 180 -22.13 -17.17 -30.39
N ASN A 181 -22.65 -16.31 -31.29
CA ASN A 181 -23.51 -16.67 -32.43
C ASN A 181 -24.69 -17.60 -32.08
N GLY A 182 -25.17 -17.54 -30.83
CA GLY A 182 -26.33 -18.33 -30.39
C GLY A 182 -26.08 -19.83 -30.15
N ILE A 183 -24.91 -20.35 -30.53
CA ILE A 183 -24.64 -21.80 -30.56
C ILE A 183 -23.62 -22.21 -29.47
N PHE A 184 -22.63 -21.37 -29.22
CA PHE A 184 -21.59 -21.65 -28.19
C PHE A 184 -21.75 -20.71 -27.03
N SER A 185 -21.69 -21.26 -25.81
CA SER A 185 -21.61 -20.47 -24.56
C SER A 185 -20.38 -20.87 -23.77
N HIS A 186 -19.69 -19.91 -23.26
CA HIS A 186 -18.65 -20.13 -22.27
C HIS A 186 -18.91 -19.33 -20.99
N GLN A 187 -18.36 -19.78 -19.87
CA GLN A 187 -18.46 -19.11 -18.60
C GLN A 187 -17.28 -18.14 -18.47
N GLU A 188 -17.57 -16.87 -18.37
CA GLU A 188 -16.57 -15.83 -18.09
C GLU A 188 -16.54 -15.54 -16.58
N MET A 189 -15.37 -15.61 -15.98
CA MET A 189 -15.15 -15.26 -14.58
C MET A 189 -15.15 -13.75 -14.41
N ILE A 190 -16.05 -13.24 -13.58
CA ILE A 190 -16.10 -11.81 -13.25
C ILE A 190 -15.31 -11.57 -11.95
N LEU A 191 -14.14 -11.01 -12.08
CA LEU A 191 -13.32 -10.57 -10.98
C LEU A 191 -13.84 -9.27 -10.38
N PRO A 192 -13.60 -9.01 -9.07
CA PRO A 192 -13.92 -7.73 -8.47
C PRO A 192 -13.04 -6.61 -9.04
N ASN A 193 -13.59 -5.40 -9.14
CA ASN A 193 -12.81 -4.23 -9.53
C ASN A 193 -12.15 -3.64 -8.29
N TRP A 194 -10.81 -3.62 -8.28
CA TRP A 194 -10.03 -3.10 -7.15
C TRP A 194 -9.09 -1.98 -7.56
N ILE A 195 -8.97 -1.00 -6.67
CA ILE A 195 -7.90 0.02 -6.69
C ILE A 195 -7.01 -0.24 -5.49
N ILE A 196 -5.70 -0.29 -5.71
CA ILE A 196 -4.68 -0.45 -4.66
C ILE A 196 -3.79 0.79 -4.65
N PRO A 197 -4.07 1.79 -3.77
CA PRO A 197 -3.37 3.09 -3.81
C PRO A 197 -2.05 3.13 -3.05
N ASP A 198 -1.60 2.02 -2.47
CA ASP A 198 -0.39 1.94 -1.65
C ASP A 198 0.67 1.01 -2.25
N VAL A 199 0.81 1.00 -3.57
CA VAL A 199 1.84 0.21 -4.26
C VAL A 199 3.21 0.85 -4.03
N ARG A 200 4.10 0.12 -3.34
CA ARG A 200 5.40 0.62 -2.87
C ARG A 200 6.59 -0.24 -3.28
N PHE A 201 6.38 -1.52 -3.60
CA PHE A 201 7.46 -2.47 -3.88
C PHE A 201 7.32 -3.12 -5.25
N PRO A 202 8.44 -3.50 -5.90
CA PRO A 202 8.42 -4.17 -7.21
C PRO A 202 7.63 -5.49 -7.22
N ASN A 203 7.65 -6.25 -6.13
CA ASN A 203 6.87 -7.48 -6.01
C ASN A 203 5.35 -7.22 -5.97
N GLU A 204 4.90 -6.09 -5.44
CA GLU A 204 3.50 -5.65 -5.46
C GLU A 204 3.06 -5.30 -6.88
N VAL A 205 3.90 -4.55 -7.62
CA VAL A 205 3.69 -4.28 -9.04
C VAL A 205 3.55 -5.59 -9.82
N LYS A 206 4.50 -6.51 -9.62
CA LYS A 206 4.48 -7.82 -10.27
C LYS A 206 3.23 -8.63 -9.93
N ALA A 207 2.77 -8.57 -8.68
CA ALA A 207 1.58 -9.29 -8.23
C ALA A 207 0.29 -8.75 -8.89
N ILE A 208 0.20 -7.43 -9.10
CA ILE A 208 -0.90 -6.77 -9.81
C ILE A 208 -0.86 -7.15 -11.30
N LYS A 209 0.28 -6.97 -11.96
CA LYS A 209 0.43 -7.26 -13.39
C LYS A 209 0.18 -8.74 -13.72
N LYS A 210 0.61 -9.67 -12.88
CA LYS A 210 0.33 -11.12 -13.02
C LYS A 210 -1.17 -11.44 -13.04
N ARG A 211 -2.01 -10.55 -12.48
CA ARG A 211 -3.48 -10.69 -12.45
C ARG A 211 -4.20 -9.90 -13.53
N GLY A 212 -3.46 -9.43 -14.55
CA GLY A 212 -4.01 -8.62 -15.64
C GLY A 212 -4.32 -7.17 -15.25
N GLY A 213 -3.85 -6.73 -14.08
CA GLY A 213 -3.96 -5.35 -13.64
C GLY A 213 -2.86 -4.45 -14.21
N ILE A 214 -3.05 -3.16 -14.04
CA ILE A 214 -2.10 -2.11 -14.41
C ILE A 214 -1.63 -1.35 -13.18
N VAL A 215 -0.45 -0.71 -13.28
CA VAL A 215 0.09 0.14 -12.23
C VAL A 215 0.42 1.52 -12.77
N ILE A 216 -0.19 2.54 -12.17
CA ILE A 216 0.04 3.94 -12.51
C ILE A 216 0.95 4.61 -11.47
N ARG A 217 1.77 5.57 -11.90
CA ARG A 217 2.59 6.41 -11.04
C ARG A 217 1.98 7.80 -10.94
N VAL A 218 1.79 8.30 -9.72
CA VAL A 218 1.36 9.68 -9.47
C VAL A 218 2.57 10.46 -8.98
N ASN A 219 3.01 11.44 -9.77
CA ASN A 219 4.09 12.35 -9.42
C ASN A 219 3.52 13.70 -8.99
N ARG A 220 4.22 14.37 -8.10
CA ARG A 220 3.93 15.76 -7.72
C ARG A 220 5.26 16.48 -7.52
N SER A 221 5.45 17.59 -8.25
CA SER A 221 6.64 18.42 -8.11
C SER A 221 6.60 19.24 -6.82
N GLY A 222 7.77 19.60 -6.30
CA GLY A 222 7.90 20.47 -5.12
C GLY A 222 7.73 19.79 -3.77
N PHE A 223 7.67 18.47 -3.73
CA PHE A 223 7.74 17.69 -2.48
C PHE A 223 8.99 16.82 -2.48
N GLU A 224 10.00 17.23 -1.75
CA GLU A 224 11.12 16.35 -1.40
C GLU A 224 10.71 15.52 -0.18
N ASP A 225 10.59 14.23 -0.37
CA ASP A 225 10.41 13.28 0.74
C ASP A 225 11.80 12.81 1.16
N ASN A 226 12.26 13.26 2.33
CA ASN A 226 13.53 12.82 2.91
C ASN A 226 13.42 11.46 3.62
N ASP A 227 12.30 10.78 3.49
CA ASP A 227 12.09 9.46 4.08
C ASP A 227 12.82 8.40 3.24
N ILE A 228 13.97 7.95 3.75
CA ILE A 228 14.81 6.93 3.10
C ILE A 228 14.34 5.49 3.37
N HIS A 229 13.21 5.31 4.08
CA HIS A 229 12.72 3.96 4.34
C HIS A 229 12.43 3.21 3.04
N PRO A 230 12.80 1.91 2.92
CA PRO A 230 12.62 1.13 1.69
C PRO A 230 11.22 1.19 1.09
N SER A 231 10.17 1.33 1.91
CA SER A 231 8.79 1.46 1.44
C SER A 231 8.48 2.76 0.70
N GLU A 232 9.32 3.78 0.81
CA GLU A 232 9.12 5.07 0.11
C GLU A 232 9.97 5.17 -1.17
N VAL A 233 11.13 4.51 -1.22
CA VAL A 233 12.11 4.66 -2.31
C VAL A 233 12.22 3.45 -3.26
N ALA A 234 11.66 2.29 -2.90
CA ALA A 234 11.86 1.04 -3.66
C ALA A 234 11.37 1.09 -5.13
N LEU A 235 10.51 2.03 -5.49
CA LEU A 235 10.01 2.22 -6.87
C LEU A 235 10.53 3.49 -7.56
N ASP A 236 11.50 4.21 -7.01
CA ASP A 236 11.99 5.46 -7.61
C ASP A 236 12.70 5.22 -8.95
N ASN A 237 13.44 4.13 -9.04
CA ASN A 237 14.12 3.73 -10.27
C ASN A 237 13.29 2.77 -11.15
N TYR A 238 12.02 2.53 -10.79
CA TYR A 238 11.16 1.63 -11.55
C TYR A 238 10.60 2.33 -12.78
N GLN A 239 10.85 1.79 -13.99
CA GLN A 239 10.51 2.43 -15.27
C GLN A 239 9.29 1.81 -15.98
N TYR A 240 8.71 0.75 -15.45
CA TYR A 240 7.68 -0.04 -16.14
C TYR A 240 6.28 0.22 -15.60
N PHE A 241 5.97 1.47 -15.23
CA PHE A 241 4.60 1.90 -14.96
C PHE A 241 3.81 1.93 -16.27
N ASP A 242 2.54 1.53 -16.20
CA ASP A 242 1.69 1.50 -17.39
C ASP A 242 1.19 2.90 -17.76
N TYR A 243 1.10 3.80 -16.77
CA TYR A 243 0.73 5.19 -16.96
C TYR A 243 1.36 6.09 -15.88
N ILE A 244 1.57 7.37 -16.23
CA ILE A 244 2.11 8.38 -15.31
C ILE A 244 1.15 9.57 -15.28
N ILE A 245 0.70 9.95 -14.07
CA ILE A 245 -0.13 11.12 -13.83
C ILE A 245 0.72 12.16 -13.08
N ASN A 246 0.91 13.33 -13.67
CA ASN A 246 1.57 14.46 -13.02
C ASN A 246 0.52 15.32 -12.32
N ASN A 247 0.56 15.37 -10.99
CA ASN A 247 -0.33 16.14 -10.12
C ASN A 247 0.29 17.49 -9.77
N ASP A 248 0.48 18.34 -10.78
CA ASP A 248 1.14 19.65 -10.66
C ASP A 248 0.15 20.82 -10.77
N SER A 249 -1.15 20.53 -10.79
CA SER A 249 -2.22 21.48 -10.99
C SER A 249 -3.29 21.36 -9.90
N ASP A 250 -4.42 22.01 -10.09
CA ASP A 250 -5.56 21.94 -9.20
C ASP A 250 -6.34 20.61 -9.30
N ILE A 251 -7.32 20.44 -8.42
CA ILE A 251 -8.16 19.23 -8.35
C ILE A 251 -8.96 19.00 -9.63
N PRO A 252 -9.60 20.00 -10.25
CA PRO A 252 -10.29 19.81 -11.53
C PRO A 252 -9.39 19.32 -12.65
N ALA A 253 -8.19 19.88 -12.81
CA ALA A 253 -7.24 19.44 -13.81
C ALA A 253 -6.73 18.00 -13.56
N LEU A 254 -6.52 17.63 -12.30
CA LEU A 254 -6.18 16.25 -11.95
C LEU A 254 -7.33 15.29 -12.29
N LEU A 255 -8.58 15.69 -12.02
CA LEU A 255 -9.77 14.88 -12.33
C LEU A 255 -9.87 14.61 -13.84
N GLU A 256 -9.62 15.60 -14.69
CA GLU A 256 -9.62 15.40 -16.15
C GLU A 256 -8.51 14.44 -16.59
N LYS A 257 -7.29 14.53 -16.05
CA LYS A 257 -6.21 13.56 -16.32
C LYS A 257 -6.59 12.13 -15.91
N VAL A 258 -7.28 11.97 -14.79
CA VAL A 258 -7.77 10.65 -14.35
C VAL A 258 -8.87 10.14 -15.26
N LYS A 259 -9.73 11.02 -15.74
CA LYS A 259 -10.80 10.69 -16.68
C LYS A 259 -10.24 10.27 -18.04
N GLU A 260 -9.27 11.01 -18.59
CA GLU A 260 -8.54 10.63 -19.80
C GLU A 260 -7.90 9.25 -19.65
N PHE A 261 -7.21 9.00 -18.55
CA PHE A 261 -6.65 7.69 -18.25
C PHE A 261 -7.70 6.57 -18.26
N LEU A 262 -8.87 6.80 -17.68
CA LEU A 262 -9.92 5.76 -17.57
C LEU A 262 -10.64 5.47 -18.89
N TYR A 263 -10.87 6.50 -19.69
CA TYR A 263 -11.75 6.40 -20.86
C TYR A 263 -11.00 6.46 -22.20
N ASP A 264 -9.91 7.25 -22.29
CA ASP A 264 -9.14 7.44 -23.52
C ASP A 264 -7.86 6.58 -23.55
N GLY A 265 -7.43 6.09 -22.41
CA GLY A 265 -6.25 5.20 -22.28
C GLY A 265 -6.41 3.81 -22.92
N GLN A 266 -7.37 3.64 -23.81
CA GLN A 266 -7.65 2.37 -24.50
C GLN A 266 -6.53 1.94 -25.47
N ASP A 267 -5.61 2.86 -25.84
CA ASP A 267 -4.50 2.62 -26.76
C ASP A 267 -3.11 2.60 -26.10
N ILE A 268 -3.04 2.30 -24.79
CA ILE A 268 -1.73 2.08 -24.17
C ILE A 268 -1.12 0.83 -24.81
N LYS A 269 -0.32 1.07 -25.87
CA LYS A 269 0.50 0.03 -26.51
C LYS A 269 1.37 -0.58 -25.43
N SER A 270 1.18 -1.87 -25.21
CA SER A 270 2.12 -2.70 -24.46
C SER A 270 3.54 -2.53 -25.06
N ASN A 271 4.34 -1.68 -24.47
CA ASN A 271 5.78 -1.69 -24.70
C ASN A 271 6.37 -2.90 -23.96
N SER A 272 6.01 -4.09 -24.43
CA SER A 272 6.69 -5.34 -24.14
C SER A 272 7.58 -5.66 -25.33
N LYS A 273 8.84 -5.26 -25.24
CA LYS A 273 9.96 -5.92 -25.87
C LYS A 273 11.03 -6.20 -24.85
#